data_ab9d592d3a81fed9992e169c1b88f05e
#
_entry.id   ab9d592d3a81fed9992e169c1b88f05e
#
_cell.length_a   1.000
_cell.length_b   1.000
_cell.length_c   1.000
_cell.angle_alpha   90.00
_cell.angle_beta   90.00
_cell.angle_gamma   90.00
#
_symmetry.space_group_name_H-M   'P 1'
#
loop_
_entity.id
_entity.type
_entity.pdbx_description
1 polymer ?
#
loop_
_entity_poly.entity_id
_entity_poly.type
_entity_poly.pdbx_seq_one_letter_code
_entity_poly.pdbx_strand_id
1 'polypeptide(L)'
;MGIQFETDYNMETLTAMAKGLRKTVRKKRSRRVHIFAAVVLVLGILTILAATAGGEPLGASGVVTLLALLVLILATVFEDRLNAWFAKKRLLPGTEHAAATFEEDGYVSATGVTESRFSYAQIVAVAETARYFVFALSSHHTQAYDKRTIRGGSVEDFRAFIAEKTGKLVEKIK
;
A
#
# COMPACT_ATOMS: atom_id res chain seq x y z
N MET A 1 -9.24 24.55 15.33
CA MET A 1 -9.03 23.39 16.22
C MET A 1 -8.33 22.33 15.36
N GLY A 2 -7.04 22.03 15.60
CA GLY A 2 -6.27 21.16 14.71
C GLY A 2 -6.38 19.71 15.13
N ILE A 3 -6.71 18.80 14.19
CA ILE A 3 -6.67 17.36 14.42
C ILE A 3 -5.23 16.89 14.24
N GLN A 4 -4.72 16.08 15.17
CA GLN A 4 -3.33 15.65 15.19
C GLN A 4 -3.22 14.12 15.18
N PHE A 5 -2.14 13.64 14.57
CA PHE A 5 -1.76 12.24 14.53
C PHE A 5 -0.26 12.08 14.77
N GLU A 6 0.12 10.98 15.40
CA GLU A 6 1.48 10.49 15.46
C GLU A 6 1.53 9.12 14.81
N THR A 7 2.53 8.84 13.98
CA THR A 7 2.59 7.61 13.22
C THR A 7 4.02 7.11 13.13
N ASP A 8 4.25 5.85 13.50
CA ASP A 8 5.53 5.17 13.29
C ASP A 8 5.52 4.44 11.94
N TYR A 9 6.50 4.67 11.11
CA TYR A 9 6.69 4.00 9.83
C TYR A 9 7.36 2.63 10.01
N ASN A 10 6.65 1.74 10.70
CA ASN A 10 7.03 0.34 10.85
C ASN A 10 6.50 -0.51 9.68
N MET A 11 6.77 -1.82 9.71
CA MET A 11 6.32 -2.73 8.64
C MET A 11 4.81 -2.76 8.45
N GLU A 12 4.04 -2.61 9.53
CA GLU A 12 2.57 -2.60 9.48
C GLU A 12 2.06 -1.34 8.76
N THR A 13 2.58 -0.16 9.14
CA THR A 13 2.25 1.12 8.53
C THR A 13 2.62 1.14 7.05
N LEU A 14 3.84 0.71 6.71
CA LEU A 14 4.31 0.66 5.32
C LEU A 14 3.50 -0.34 4.48
N THR A 15 3.05 -1.46 5.07
CA THR A 15 2.16 -2.42 4.40
C THR A 15 0.78 -1.80 4.15
N ALA A 16 0.23 -1.05 5.12
CA ALA A 16 -1.02 -0.33 4.95
C ALA A 16 -0.92 0.74 3.85
N MET A 17 0.21 1.47 3.79
CA MET A 17 0.49 2.45 2.73
C MET A 17 0.55 1.79 1.35
N ALA A 18 1.30 0.68 1.21
CA ALA A 18 1.39 -0.08 -0.03
C ALA A 18 0.02 -0.57 -0.49
N LYS A 19 -0.76 -1.15 0.42
CA LYS A 19 -2.13 -1.63 0.19
C LYS A 19 -3.08 -0.49 -0.21
N GLY A 20 -3.03 0.64 0.51
CA GLY A 20 -3.81 1.83 0.20
C GLY A 20 -3.55 2.31 -1.22
N LEU A 21 -2.28 2.47 -1.58
CA LEU A 21 -1.85 2.90 -2.91
C LEU A 21 -2.29 1.91 -4.01
N ARG A 22 -2.13 0.61 -3.75
CA ARG A 22 -2.55 -0.47 -4.67
C ARG A 22 -4.05 -0.49 -4.91
N LYS A 23 -4.84 -0.33 -3.87
CA LYS A 23 -6.32 -0.40 -3.94
C LYS A 23 -6.96 0.88 -4.49
N THR A 24 -6.26 2.02 -4.45
CA THR A 24 -6.74 3.31 -4.96
C THR A 24 -6.05 3.70 -6.27
N VAL A 25 -4.97 4.46 -6.21
CA VAL A 25 -4.31 5.06 -7.39
C VAL A 25 -3.77 4.01 -8.36
N ARG A 26 -3.20 2.90 -7.85
CA ARG A 26 -2.61 1.83 -8.68
C ARG A 26 -3.59 0.71 -9.03
N LYS A 27 -4.87 0.83 -8.71
CA LYS A 27 -5.88 -0.23 -8.88
C LYS A 27 -5.90 -0.85 -10.28
N LYS A 28 -5.90 -0.02 -11.33
CA LYS A 28 -5.89 -0.50 -12.73
C LYS A 28 -4.58 -1.23 -13.08
N ARG A 29 -3.43 -0.70 -12.63
CA ARG A 29 -2.12 -1.32 -12.87
C ARG A 29 -2.01 -2.65 -12.14
N SER A 30 -2.35 -2.69 -10.86
CA SER A 30 -2.32 -3.91 -10.05
C SER A 30 -3.22 -5.00 -10.67
N ARG A 31 -4.46 -4.65 -11.08
CA ARG A 31 -5.35 -5.62 -11.74
C ARG A 31 -4.71 -6.22 -13.00
N ARG A 32 -4.04 -5.42 -13.84
CA ARG A 32 -3.35 -5.94 -15.05
C ARG A 32 -2.23 -6.90 -14.70
N VAL A 33 -1.43 -6.56 -13.67
CA VAL A 33 -0.34 -7.44 -13.20
C VAL A 33 -0.88 -8.76 -12.66
N HIS A 34 -1.97 -8.73 -11.89
CA HIS A 34 -2.60 -9.95 -11.38
C HIS A 34 -3.20 -10.83 -12.49
N ILE A 35 -3.83 -10.22 -13.51
CA ILE A 35 -4.33 -10.96 -14.68
C ILE A 35 -3.17 -11.61 -15.42
N PHE A 36 -2.08 -10.87 -15.66
CA PHE A 36 -0.89 -11.42 -16.32
C PHE A 36 -0.29 -12.56 -15.51
N ALA A 37 -0.14 -12.41 -14.19
CA ALA A 37 0.34 -13.46 -13.31
C ALA A 37 -0.55 -14.71 -13.36
N ALA A 38 -1.89 -14.54 -13.39
CA ALA A 38 -2.82 -15.65 -13.52
C ALA A 38 -2.66 -16.38 -14.85
N VAL A 39 -2.48 -15.68 -15.96
CA VAL A 39 -2.21 -16.28 -17.29
C VAL A 39 -0.92 -17.09 -17.27
N VAL A 40 0.16 -16.52 -16.72
CA VAL A 40 1.45 -17.22 -16.61
C VAL A 40 1.33 -18.47 -15.73
N LEU A 41 0.58 -18.40 -14.62
CA LEU A 41 0.32 -19.56 -13.76
C LEU A 41 -0.41 -20.66 -14.52
N VAL A 42 -1.49 -20.31 -15.24
CA VAL A 42 -2.24 -21.31 -16.03
C VAL A 42 -1.37 -21.96 -17.10
N LEU A 43 -0.63 -21.17 -17.87
CA LEU A 43 0.27 -21.70 -18.90
C LEU A 43 1.37 -22.59 -18.32
N GLY A 44 1.98 -22.18 -17.20
CA GLY A 44 2.99 -23.00 -16.52
C GLY A 44 2.44 -24.33 -16.00
N ILE A 45 1.22 -24.32 -15.44
CA ILE A 45 0.56 -25.57 -15.00
C ILE A 45 0.27 -26.46 -16.21
N LEU A 46 -0.26 -25.92 -17.31
CA LEU A 46 -0.53 -26.68 -18.53
C LEU A 46 0.75 -27.29 -19.11
N THR A 47 1.86 -26.57 -19.09
CA THR A 47 3.16 -27.07 -19.55
C THR A 47 3.62 -28.26 -18.71
N ILE A 48 3.47 -28.18 -17.38
CA ILE A 48 3.82 -29.29 -16.48
C ILE A 48 2.92 -30.50 -16.72
N LEU A 49 1.59 -30.28 -16.86
CA LEU A 49 0.64 -31.37 -17.12
C LEU A 49 0.90 -32.04 -18.45
N ALA A 50 1.23 -31.31 -19.51
CA ALA A 50 1.56 -31.85 -20.81
C ALA A 50 2.85 -32.72 -20.75
N ALA A 51 3.87 -32.27 -20.05
CA ALA A 51 5.10 -32.99 -19.87
C ALA A 51 4.89 -34.35 -19.11
N THR A 52 4.09 -34.30 -18.04
CA THR A 52 3.82 -35.51 -17.22
C THR A 52 2.85 -36.47 -17.90
N ALA A 53 1.89 -35.97 -18.72
CA ALA A 53 0.99 -36.84 -19.48
C ALA A 53 1.70 -37.69 -20.53
N GLY A 54 2.87 -37.29 -21.01
CA GLY A 54 3.74 -38.06 -21.88
C GLY A 54 4.51 -39.20 -21.18
N GLY A 55 4.32 -39.39 -19.86
CA GLY A 55 5.02 -40.39 -19.05
C GLY A 55 6.48 -40.04 -18.72
N GLU A 56 6.91 -38.82 -19.10
CA GLU A 56 8.24 -38.34 -18.79
C GLU A 56 8.34 -37.90 -17.33
N PRO A 57 9.40 -38.26 -16.58
CA PRO A 57 9.60 -37.72 -15.25
C PRO A 57 9.84 -36.21 -15.32
N LEU A 58 9.44 -35.50 -14.28
CA LEU A 58 9.72 -34.07 -14.14
C LEU A 58 11.25 -33.85 -14.16
N GLY A 59 11.77 -33.52 -15.34
CA GLY A 59 13.17 -33.16 -15.51
C GLY A 59 13.53 -31.82 -14.85
N ALA A 60 14.78 -31.40 -14.95
CA ALA A 60 15.27 -30.13 -14.35
C ALA A 60 14.44 -28.92 -14.78
N SER A 61 13.98 -28.88 -16.04
CA SER A 61 13.11 -27.81 -16.55
C SER A 61 11.75 -27.75 -15.84
N GLY A 62 11.15 -28.89 -15.54
CA GLY A 62 9.89 -28.95 -14.79
C GLY A 62 10.05 -28.45 -13.36
N VAL A 63 11.14 -28.81 -12.68
CA VAL A 63 11.46 -28.32 -11.34
C VAL A 63 11.66 -26.80 -11.34
N VAL A 64 12.40 -26.27 -12.30
CA VAL A 64 12.61 -24.82 -12.45
C VAL A 64 11.27 -24.10 -12.69
N THR A 65 10.40 -24.65 -13.52
CA THR A 65 9.06 -24.09 -13.77
C THR A 65 8.24 -24.07 -12.48
N LEU A 66 8.21 -25.15 -11.71
CA LEU A 66 7.50 -25.19 -10.41
C LEU A 66 8.01 -24.12 -9.43
N LEU A 67 9.33 -23.98 -9.33
CA LEU A 67 9.94 -22.95 -8.47
C LEU A 67 9.56 -21.53 -8.95
N ALA A 68 9.58 -21.29 -10.26
CA ALA A 68 9.19 -20.00 -10.82
C ALA A 68 7.71 -19.67 -10.53
N LEU A 69 6.80 -20.66 -10.68
CA LEU A 69 5.39 -20.51 -10.34
C LEU A 69 5.19 -20.24 -8.84
N LEU A 70 5.91 -20.94 -7.98
CA LEU A 70 5.89 -20.71 -6.53
C LEU A 70 6.32 -19.27 -6.19
N VAL A 71 7.43 -18.81 -6.76
CA VAL A 71 7.90 -17.43 -6.57
C VAL A 71 6.87 -16.42 -7.07
N LEU A 72 6.24 -16.66 -8.22
CA LEU A 72 5.19 -15.79 -8.75
C LEU A 72 3.97 -15.71 -7.82
N ILE A 73 3.53 -16.85 -7.27
CA ILE A 73 2.43 -16.90 -6.29
C ILE A 73 2.81 -16.11 -5.05
N LEU A 74 3.98 -16.36 -4.47
CA LEU A 74 4.43 -15.65 -3.27
C LEU A 74 4.56 -14.15 -3.51
N ALA A 75 5.14 -13.74 -4.64
CA ALA A 75 5.26 -12.33 -5.01
C ALA A 75 3.90 -11.64 -5.14
N THR A 76 2.90 -12.35 -5.70
CA THR A 76 1.54 -11.80 -5.88
C THR A 76 0.77 -11.74 -4.57
N VAL A 77 0.85 -12.79 -3.74
CA VAL A 77 0.14 -12.85 -2.45
C VAL A 77 0.72 -11.86 -1.44
N PHE A 78 2.04 -11.74 -1.42
CA PHE A 78 2.76 -10.88 -0.48
C PHE A 78 3.16 -9.52 -1.07
N GLU A 79 2.55 -9.07 -2.19
CA GLU A 79 2.87 -7.83 -2.90
C GLU A 79 3.00 -6.63 -1.95
N ASP A 80 2.02 -6.42 -1.07
CA ASP A 80 2.01 -5.28 -0.16
C ASP A 80 3.15 -5.35 0.87
N ARG A 81 3.45 -6.54 1.39
CA ARG A 81 4.57 -6.75 2.33
C ARG A 81 5.93 -6.59 1.67
N LEU A 82 6.09 -7.09 0.44
CA LEU A 82 7.31 -6.91 -0.33
C LEU A 82 7.56 -5.43 -0.63
N ASN A 83 6.52 -4.71 -1.06
CA ASN A 83 6.60 -3.27 -1.29
C ASN A 83 6.96 -2.51 0.00
N ALA A 84 6.36 -2.89 1.14
CA ALA A 84 6.67 -2.33 2.45
C ALA A 84 8.12 -2.59 2.87
N TRP A 85 8.62 -3.80 2.64
CA TRP A 85 10.00 -4.17 2.96
C TRP A 85 11.01 -3.34 2.15
N PHE A 86 10.77 -3.16 0.84
CA PHE A 86 11.59 -2.27 0.01
C PHE A 86 11.48 -0.81 0.44
N ALA A 87 10.28 -0.35 0.83
CA ALA A 87 10.09 0.99 1.36
C ALA A 87 10.87 1.19 2.67
N LYS A 88 10.83 0.21 3.59
CA LYS A 88 11.57 0.26 4.85
C LYS A 88 13.08 0.37 4.64
N LYS A 89 13.63 -0.36 3.64
CA LYS A 89 15.07 -0.27 3.31
C LYS A 89 15.49 1.09 2.76
N ARG A 90 14.54 1.86 2.23
CA ARG A 90 14.79 3.20 1.65
C ARG A 90 14.41 4.33 2.61
N LEU A 91 13.89 4.00 3.78
CA LEU A 91 13.53 4.99 4.77
C LEU A 91 14.81 5.69 5.26
N LEU A 92 14.78 7.02 5.25
CA LEU A 92 15.91 7.81 5.71
C LEU A 92 15.95 7.82 7.25
N PRO A 93 17.12 7.77 7.87
CA PRO A 93 17.25 7.92 9.33
C PRO A 93 16.56 9.21 9.81
N GLY A 94 15.79 9.11 10.89
CA GLY A 94 15.05 10.24 11.45
C GLY A 94 13.67 10.48 10.81
N THR A 95 13.26 9.64 9.83
CA THR A 95 11.91 9.72 9.24
C THR A 95 10.99 8.57 9.69
N GLU A 96 11.43 7.80 10.66
CA GLU A 96 10.69 6.63 11.17
C GLU A 96 9.44 7.02 11.97
N HIS A 97 9.45 8.23 12.53
CA HIS A 97 8.30 8.80 13.25
C HIS A 97 7.85 10.10 12.56
N ALA A 98 6.56 10.24 12.37
CA ALA A 98 5.96 11.44 11.82
C ALA A 98 4.79 11.91 12.69
N ALA A 99 4.75 13.23 12.94
CA ALA A 99 3.61 13.92 13.50
C ALA A 99 2.92 14.72 12.41
N ALA A 100 1.58 14.70 12.39
CA ALA A 100 0.81 15.49 11.45
C ALA A 100 -0.26 16.33 12.17
N THR A 101 -0.41 17.58 11.75
CA THR A 101 -1.42 18.49 12.26
C THR A 101 -2.27 18.98 11.09
N PHE A 102 -3.58 18.73 11.18
CA PHE A 102 -4.57 19.11 10.16
C PHE A 102 -5.26 20.40 10.56
N GLU A 103 -5.19 21.40 9.71
CA GLU A 103 -5.76 22.72 9.87
C GLU A 103 -6.85 22.99 8.81
N GLU A 104 -7.44 24.19 8.83
CA GLU A 104 -8.53 24.57 7.91
C GLU A 104 -8.08 24.53 6.43
N ASP A 105 -6.87 25.03 6.13
CA ASP A 105 -6.40 25.25 4.75
C ASP A 105 -5.41 24.21 4.26
N GLY A 106 -5.00 23.26 5.10
CA GLY A 106 -4.02 22.24 4.78
C GLY A 106 -3.54 21.50 6.00
N TYR A 107 -2.46 20.75 5.84
CA TYR A 107 -1.85 20.04 6.96
C TYR A 107 -0.33 20.11 6.92
N VAL A 108 0.26 20.02 8.07
CA VAL A 108 1.71 19.95 8.26
C VAL A 108 2.05 18.52 8.67
N SER A 109 3.06 17.96 8.05
CA SER A 109 3.66 16.68 8.44
C SER A 109 5.12 16.89 8.78
N ALA A 110 5.49 16.60 10.02
CA ALA A 110 6.83 16.76 10.54
C ALA A 110 7.43 15.39 10.90
N THR A 111 8.70 15.22 10.59
CA THR A 111 9.54 14.09 11.03
C THR A 111 10.72 14.62 11.83
N GLY A 112 11.59 13.77 12.33
CA GLY A 112 12.79 14.21 13.04
C GLY A 112 13.78 15.07 12.21
N VAL A 113 13.63 15.08 10.89
CA VAL A 113 14.57 15.75 9.97
C VAL A 113 13.92 16.74 9.01
N THR A 114 12.61 16.66 8.80
CA THR A 114 11.90 17.52 7.85
C THR A 114 10.54 17.90 8.36
N GLU A 115 10.10 19.11 7.98
CA GLU A 115 8.72 19.54 8.10
C GLU A 115 8.21 19.93 6.71
N SER A 116 7.01 19.49 6.36
CA SER A 116 6.41 19.77 5.06
C SER A 116 4.94 20.14 5.21
N ARG A 117 4.53 21.20 4.52
CA ARG A 117 3.13 21.64 4.45
C ARG A 117 2.50 21.16 3.16
N PHE A 118 1.27 20.64 3.27
CA PHE A 118 0.51 20.09 2.17
C PHE A 118 -0.87 20.76 2.09
N SER A 119 -1.31 21.00 0.86
CA SER A 119 -2.70 21.40 0.59
C SER A 119 -3.57 20.14 0.39
N TYR A 120 -4.83 20.20 0.79
CA TYR A 120 -5.81 19.13 0.56
C TYR A 120 -6.00 18.81 -0.93
N ALA A 121 -5.81 19.79 -1.82
CA ALA A 121 -5.86 19.62 -3.27
C ALA A 121 -4.77 18.65 -3.81
N GLN A 122 -3.66 18.47 -3.09
CA GLN A 122 -2.59 17.54 -3.47
C GLN A 122 -2.94 16.07 -3.19
N ILE A 123 -3.98 15.82 -2.40
CA ILE A 123 -4.41 14.46 -2.09
C ILE A 123 -5.18 13.90 -3.28
N VAL A 124 -4.64 12.86 -3.92
CA VAL A 124 -5.23 12.21 -5.09
C VAL A 124 -6.28 11.18 -4.68
N ALA A 125 -6.05 10.46 -3.58
CA ALA A 125 -6.98 9.48 -3.05
C ALA A 125 -6.79 9.30 -1.54
N VAL A 126 -7.87 8.92 -0.85
CA VAL A 126 -7.87 8.59 0.57
C VAL A 126 -8.38 7.16 0.73
N ALA A 127 -7.57 6.33 1.37
CA ALA A 127 -7.96 4.98 1.76
C ALA A 127 -8.03 4.87 3.29
N GLU A 128 -8.92 4.04 3.78
CA GLU A 128 -9.07 3.74 5.20
C GLU A 128 -8.96 2.24 5.45
N THR A 129 -7.99 1.84 6.26
CA THR A 129 -7.87 0.48 6.79
C THR A 129 -8.51 0.40 8.19
N ALA A 130 -8.48 -0.77 8.81
CA ALA A 130 -8.92 -0.89 10.21
C ALA A 130 -8.17 0.09 11.13
N ARG A 131 -6.86 0.29 10.90
CA ARG A 131 -5.99 1.07 11.80
C ARG A 131 -5.55 2.43 11.25
N TYR A 132 -5.41 2.59 9.94
CA TYR A 132 -4.79 3.76 9.33
C TYR A 132 -5.71 4.48 8.35
N PHE A 133 -5.61 5.81 8.31
CA PHE A 133 -5.90 6.56 7.10
C PHE A 133 -4.65 6.59 6.23
N VAL A 134 -4.80 6.38 4.93
CA VAL A 134 -3.70 6.40 3.96
C VAL A 134 -4.01 7.41 2.88
N PHE A 135 -3.19 8.45 2.78
CA PHE A 135 -3.31 9.49 1.78
C PHE A 135 -2.34 9.20 0.64
N ALA A 136 -2.84 9.11 -0.57
CA ALA A 136 -2.02 9.07 -1.76
C ALA A 136 -1.90 10.48 -2.35
N LEU A 137 -0.68 10.99 -2.41
CA LEU A 137 -0.34 12.27 -3.04
C LEU A 137 0.07 12.06 -4.49
N SER A 138 0.56 10.88 -4.82
CA SER A 138 0.89 10.46 -6.19
C SER A 138 0.87 8.95 -6.30
N SER A 139 1.23 8.41 -7.46
CA SER A 139 1.42 6.96 -7.63
C SER A 139 2.60 6.38 -6.84
N HIS A 140 3.44 7.23 -6.23
CA HIS A 140 4.66 6.78 -5.52
C HIS A 140 4.80 7.41 -4.13
N HIS A 141 3.98 8.39 -3.80
CA HIS A 141 4.05 9.10 -2.53
C HIS A 141 2.76 8.91 -1.76
N THR A 142 2.87 8.33 -0.59
CA THR A 142 1.78 8.11 0.36
C THR A 142 2.21 8.50 1.76
N GLN A 143 1.21 8.86 2.56
CA GLN A 143 1.35 9.09 3.99
C GLN A 143 0.30 8.27 4.73
N ALA A 144 0.60 7.85 5.95
CA ALA A 144 -0.35 7.10 6.78
C ALA A 144 -0.50 7.77 8.14
N TYR A 145 -1.72 7.69 8.70
CA TYR A 145 -2.08 8.27 9.98
C TYR A 145 -2.72 7.20 10.84
N ASP A 146 -2.10 6.89 11.99
CA ASP A 146 -2.60 5.87 12.92
C ASP A 146 -3.82 6.42 13.67
N LYS A 147 -4.98 5.82 13.44
CA LYS A 147 -6.24 6.23 14.05
C LYS A 147 -6.25 6.17 15.58
N ARG A 148 -5.35 5.38 16.17
CA ARG A 148 -5.25 5.24 17.64
C ARG A 148 -4.56 6.43 18.30
N THR A 149 -3.83 7.23 17.53
CA THR A 149 -3.09 8.41 18.03
C THR A 149 -3.83 9.72 17.79
N ILE A 150 -5.05 9.66 17.26
CA ILE A 150 -5.85 10.85 16.95
C ILE A 150 -6.07 11.72 18.19
N ARG A 151 -5.83 13.01 18.05
CA ARG A 151 -6.11 14.02 19.06
C ARG A 151 -6.86 15.19 18.43
N GLY A 152 -7.73 15.83 19.21
CA GLY A 152 -8.49 17.00 18.74
C GLY A 152 -9.78 16.68 17.96
N GLY A 153 -10.17 15.40 17.90
CA GLY A 153 -11.41 14.94 17.25
C GLY A 153 -11.56 13.44 17.29
N SER A 154 -12.67 12.92 16.76
CA SER A 154 -12.88 11.47 16.58
C SER A 154 -12.44 11.00 15.20
N VAL A 155 -12.34 9.68 15.01
CA VAL A 155 -12.08 9.05 13.70
C VAL A 155 -13.18 9.39 12.70
N GLU A 156 -14.42 9.47 13.17
CA GLU A 156 -15.61 9.83 12.40
C GLU A 156 -15.56 11.29 11.94
N ASP A 157 -15.22 12.20 12.85
CA ASP A 157 -15.07 13.63 12.54
C ASP A 157 -13.96 13.85 11.52
N PHE A 158 -12.82 13.19 11.70
CA PHE A 158 -11.70 13.29 10.76
C PHE A 158 -12.06 12.73 9.38
N ARG A 159 -12.81 11.61 9.32
CA ARG A 159 -13.27 11.04 8.04
C ARG A 159 -14.18 12.01 7.29
N ALA A 160 -15.13 12.64 7.99
CA ALA A 160 -16.02 13.65 7.41
C ALA A 160 -15.24 14.88 6.95
N PHE A 161 -14.37 15.40 7.81
CA PHE A 161 -13.50 16.54 7.54
C PHE A 161 -12.65 16.33 6.27
N ILE A 162 -11.95 15.18 6.18
CA ILE A 162 -11.08 14.91 5.03
C ILE A 162 -11.89 14.68 3.73
N ALA A 163 -13.06 14.07 3.81
CA ALA A 163 -13.94 13.92 2.65
C ALA A 163 -14.43 15.28 2.13
N GLU A 164 -14.79 16.19 3.03
CA GLU A 164 -15.19 17.56 2.70
C GLU A 164 -14.02 18.35 2.08
N LYS A 165 -12.88 18.41 2.77
CA LYS A 165 -11.72 19.20 2.34
C LYS A 165 -11.08 18.72 1.03
N THR A 166 -11.10 17.43 0.76
CA THR A 166 -10.54 16.86 -0.47
C THR A 166 -11.56 16.72 -1.60
N GLY A 167 -12.85 16.74 -1.29
CA GLY A 167 -13.92 16.37 -2.22
C GLY A 167 -13.86 14.92 -2.68
N LYS A 168 -13.16 14.03 -1.95
CA LYS A 168 -12.93 12.63 -2.32
C LYS A 168 -13.60 11.68 -1.33
N LEU A 169 -14.09 10.56 -1.85
CA LEU A 169 -14.59 9.49 -1.02
C LEU A 169 -13.42 8.81 -0.28
N VAL A 170 -13.62 8.53 1.00
CA VAL A 170 -12.71 7.71 1.79
C VAL A 170 -12.97 6.25 1.49
N GLU A 171 -12.09 5.61 0.71
CA GLU A 171 -12.25 4.21 0.31
C GLU A 171 -11.89 3.27 1.46
N LYS A 172 -12.90 2.59 2.05
CA LYS A 172 -12.64 1.56 3.07
C LYS A 172 -12.04 0.32 2.41
N ILE A 173 -10.85 -0.08 2.84
CA ILE A 173 -10.12 -1.23 2.34
C ILE A 173 -9.88 -2.26 3.46
N LYS A 174 -10.20 -3.53 3.15
CA LYS A 174 -9.98 -4.67 4.07
C LYS A 174 -8.58 -5.23 3.91
#